data_706b82f06b403317c1407520912d4fbd
#
_entry.id   706b82f06b403317c1407520912d4fbd
#
_cell.length_a   1.000
_cell.length_b   1.000
_cell.length_c   1.000
_cell.angle_alpha   90.00
_cell.angle_beta   90.00
_cell.angle_gamma   90.00
#
_symmetry.space_group_name_H-M   'P 1'
#
loop_
_entity.id
_entity.type
_entity.pdbx_description
1 polymer ?
#
loop_
_entity_poly.entity_id
_entity_poly.type
_entity_poly.pdbx_seq_one_letter_code
_entity_poly.pdbx_strand_id
1 'polypeptide(L)'
;MTAPHTAYDFDAPGLDGSLQPLSQWRGKVLLIVNVASKCGFTPQYAGLEQLWRDYGDKGLVVLGFPCDQFGHQEPGEADEIRNFCSLTYDVTFPMFAKVEVNGAGAHPLWKWLKAEKGGLLGIDAIKWNFTKFLVGRDGKPLKRYAPTDKPESLVRDIEAALA
;
A
#
# COMPACT_ATOMS: atom_id res chain seq x y z
N MET A 1 5.68 26.14 -7.29
CA MET A 1 5.17 24.87 -6.75
C MET A 1 6.30 23.88 -6.64
N THR A 2 6.53 23.36 -5.45
CA THR A 2 7.60 22.37 -5.24
C THR A 2 7.13 20.97 -5.60
N ALA A 3 8.03 20.16 -6.16
CA ALA A 3 7.74 18.74 -6.39
C ALA A 3 7.55 18.02 -5.05
N PRO A 4 6.76 16.94 -5.01
CA PRO A 4 6.63 16.14 -3.80
C PRO A 4 7.99 15.57 -3.38
N HIS A 5 8.30 15.66 -2.09
CA HIS A 5 9.55 15.17 -1.53
C HIS A 5 9.35 13.93 -0.65
N THR A 6 8.13 13.75 -0.11
CA THR A 6 7.82 12.64 0.79
C THR A 6 6.43 12.08 0.49
N ALA A 7 6.16 10.88 1.00
CA ALA A 7 4.83 10.27 0.89
C ALA A 7 3.75 11.13 1.56
N TYR A 8 4.13 11.91 2.58
CA TYR A 8 3.17 12.75 3.30
C TYR A 8 2.65 13.93 2.48
N ASP A 9 3.24 14.21 1.32
CA ASP A 9 2.79 15.27 0.42
C ASP A 9 1.61 14.86 -0.45
N PHE A 10 1.16 13.62 -0.36
CA PHE A 10 0.07 13.08 -1.17
C PHE A 10 -1.20 12.88 -0.36
N ASP A 11 -2.33 12.81 -1.08
CA ASP A 11 -3.61 12.41 -0.53
C ASP A 11 -4.28 11.43 -1.49
N ALA A 12 -5.29 10.72 -1.00
CA ALA A 12 -6.06 9.78 -1.82
C ALA A 12 -7.45 9.60 -1.21
N PRO A 13 -8.47 9.30 -2.03
CA PRO A 13 -9.80 9.04 -1.50
C PRO A 13 -9.83 7.72 -0.74
N GLY A 14 -10.47 7.73 0.44
CA GLY A 14 -10.74 6.52 1.21
C GLY A 14 -11.90 5.72 0.62
N LEU A 15 -12.17 4.54 1.20
CA LEU A 15 -13.30 3.71 0.74
C LEU A 15 -14.64 4.40 0.91
N ASP A 16 -14.77 5.31 1.87
CA ASP A 16 -15.98 6.08 2.10
C ASP A 16 -16.09 7.31 1.19
N GLY A 17 -15.11 7.53 0.32
CA GLY A 17 -15.07 8.66 -0.60
C GLY A 17 -14.46 9.93 -0.03
N SER A 18 -14.18 9.99 1.28
CA SER A 18 -13.55 11.16 1.88
C SER A 18 -12.06 11.20 1.54
N LEU A 19 -11.53 12.42 1.33
CA LEU A 19 -10.12 12.59 1.02
C LEU A 19 -9.27 12.32 2.26
N GLN A 20 -8.25 11.46 2.12
CA GLN A 20 -7.36 11.07 3.19
C GLN A 20 -5.95 11.61 2.91
N PRO A 21 -5.50 12.67 3.59
CA PRO A 21 -4.13 13.14 3.42
C PRO A 21 -3.16 12.21 4.14
N LEU A 22 -2.09 11.82 3.45
CA LEU A 22 -1.06 10.97 4.08
C LEU A 22 -0.28 11.73 5.15
N SER A 23 -0.35 13.07 5.15
CA SER A 23 0.27 13.90 6.20
C SER A 23 -0.27 13.60 7.59
N GLN A 24 -1.47 13.01 7.71
CA GLN A 24 -1.99 12.60 9.01
C GLN A 24 -1.12 11.54 9.70
N TRP A 25 -0.29 10.83 8.93
CA TRP A 25 0.62 9.80 9.45
C TRP A 25 2.08 10.26 9.47
N ARG A 26 2.31 11.57 9.43
CA ARG A 26 3.67 12.13 9.46
C ARG A 26 4.46 11.61 10.65
N GLY A 27 5.69 11.17 10.40
CA GLY A 27 6.55 10.57 11.43
C GLY A 27 6.34 9.08 11.65
N LYS A 28 5.35 8.49 10.98
CA LYS A 28 5.10 7.04 11.01
C LYS A 28 5.84 6.34 9.87
N VAL A 29 6.09 5.04 10.07
CA VAL A 29 6.56 4.17 8.98
C VAL A 29 5.34 3.68 8.22
N LEU A 30 5.37 3.76 6.88
CA LEU A 30 4.24 3.34 6.05
C LEU A 30 4.60 2.09 5.27
N LEU A 31 3.68 1.14 5.21
CA LEU A 31 3.75 0.01 4.29
C LEU A 31 2.61 0.18 3.30
N ILE A 32 2.93 0.54 2.07
CA ILE A 32 1.96 0.88 1.03
C ILE A 32 1.85 -0.30 0.06
N VAL A 33 0.64 -0.83 -0.10
CA VAL A 33 0.41 -2.10 -0.82
C VAL A 33 -0.76 -1.91 -1.79
N ASN A 34 -0.60 -2.37 -3.04
CA ASN A 34 -1.73 -2.50 -3.94
C ASN A 34 -2.37 -3.87 -3.74
N VAL A 35 -3.67 -3.89 -3.50
CA VAL A 35 -4.38 -5.09 -3.05
C VAL A 35 -5.52 -5.46 -3.99
N ALA A 36 -5.98 -6.71 -3.91
CA ALA A 36 -7.10 -7.22 -4.68
C ALA A 36 -7.82 -8.34 -3.93
N SER A 37 -9.12 -8.47 -4.18
CA SER A 37 -9.97 -9.44 -3.48
C SER A 37 -9.97 -10.83 -4.14
N LYS A 38 -9.51 -10.94 -5.38
CA LYS A 38 -9.62 -12.19 -6.19
C LYS A 38 -8.28 -12.66 -6.77
N CYS A 39 -7.18 -12.33 -6.10
CA CYS A 39 -5.84 -12.70 -6.53
C CYS A 39 -5.36 -13.96 -5.78
N GLY A 40 -4.46 -14.74 -6.39
CA GLY A 40 -3.80 -15.85 -5.70
C GLY A 40 -2.99 -15.40 -4.47
N PHE A 41 -2.56 -14.14 -4.43
CA PHE A 41 -1.87 -13.56 -3.28
C PHE A 41 -2.81 -12.92 -2.26
N THR A 42 -4.12 -12.91 -2.49
CA THR A 42 -5.10 -12.30 -1.59
C THR A 42 -4.98 -12.80 -0.14
N PRO A 43 -4.63 -14.08 0.14
CA PRO A 43 -4.38 -14.50 1.52
C PRO A 43 -3.33 -13.69 2.27
N GLN A 44 -2.50 -12.91 1.59
CA GLN A 44 -1.56 -11.99 2.24
C GLN A 44 -2.24 -10.90 3.06
N TYR A 45 -3.53 -10.64 2.86
CA TYR A 45 -4.29 -9.74 3.74
C TYR A 45 -4.14 -10.14 5.22
N ALA A 46 -4.15 -11.44 5.52
CA ALA A 46 -3.99 -11.91 6.90
C ALA A 46 -2.63 -11.50 7.49
N GLY A 47 -1.57 -11.63 6.71
CA GLY A 47 -0.23 -11.24 7.15
C GLY A 47 -0.09 -9.72 7.28
N LEU A 48 -0.70 -8.95 6.37
CA LEU A 48 -0.70 -7.49 6.45
C LEU A 48 -1.44 -7.01 7.70
N GLU A 49 -2.59 -7.61 8.00
CA GLU A 49 -3.35 -7.28 9.21
C GLU A 49 -2.55 -7.64 10.46
N GLN A 50 -1.81 -8.76 10.44
CA GLN A 50 -0.96 -9.15 11.57
C GLN A 50 0.14 -8.12 11.81
N LEU A 51 0.80 -7.62 10.75
CA LEU A 51 1.79 -6.56 10.88
C LEU A 51 1.19 -5.30 11.48
N TRP A 52 -0.01 -4.93 11.04
CA TRP A 52 -0.72 -3.78 11.56
C TRP A 52 -1.02 -3.92 13.06
N ARG A 53 -1.48 -5.10 13.48
CA ARG A 53 -1.79 -5.37 14.89
C ARG A 53 -0.54 -5.40 15.77
N ASP A 54 0.55 -5.97 15.25
CA ASP A 54 1.79 -6.13 16.01
C ASP A 54 2.59 -4.83 16.12
N TYR A 55 2.58 -4.00 15.06
CA TYR A 55 3.47 -2.84 14.96
C TYR A 55 2.75 -1.50 14.90
N GLY A 56 1.43 -1.48 14.82
CA GLY A 56 0.66 -0.23 14.77
C GLY A 56 0.96 0.66 15.97
N ASP A 57 1.04 0.10 17.17
CA ASP A 57 1.36 0.82 18.40
C ASP A 57 2.78 1.40 18.38
N LYS A 58 3.64 0.81 17.56
CA LYS A 58 5.07 1.18 17.49
C LYS A 58 5.35 2.19 16.38
N GLY A 59 4.32 2.56 15.61
CA GLY A 59 4.43 3.57 14.58
C GLY A 59 4.32 3.10 13.14
N LEU A 60 3.91 1.84 12.91
CA LEU A 60 3.64 1.35 11.56
C LEU A 60 2.21 1.65 11.14
N VAL A 61 2.01 2.11 9.91
CA VAL A 61 0.69 2.21 9.29
C VAL A 61 0.72 1.42 7.98
N VAL A 62 -0.18 0.45 7.86
CA VAL A 62 -0.37 -0.31 6.62
C VAL A 62 -1.45 0.38 5.81
N LEU A 63 -1.16 0.70 4.54
CA LEU A 63 -2.09 1.40 3.65
C LEU A 63 -2.42 0.51 2.45
N GLY A 64 -3.67 0.08 2.35
CA GLY A 64 -4.13 -0.77 1.26
C GLY A 64 -4.80 0.02 0.15
N PHE A 65 -4.30 -0.12 -1.08
CA PHE A 65 -4.83 0.54 -2.27
C PHE A 65 -5.38 -0.51 -3.23
N PRO A 66 -6.70 -0.71 -3.28
CA PRO A 66 -7.29 -1.65 -4.24
C PRO A 66 -7.00 -1.24 -5.68
N CYS A 67 -6.69 -2.22 -6.53
CA CYS A 67 -6.35 -1.98 -7.92
C CYS A 67 -6.89 -3.10 -8.80
N ASP A 68 -7.52 -2.75 -9.94
CA ASP A 68 -8.12 -3.70 -10.86
C ASP A 68 -7.31 -3.90 -12.15
N GLN A 69 -6.08 -3.40 -12.22
CA GLN A 69 -5.26 -3.44 -13.44
C GLN A 69 -4.60 -4.79 -13.70
N PHE A 70 -4.65 -5.73 -12.77
CA PHE A 70 -3.95 -7.01 -12.88
C PHE A 70 -4.96 -8.15 -12.95
N GLY A 71 -5.31 -8.56 -14.17
CA GLY A 71 -6.25 -9.65 -14.39
C GLY A 71 -7.66 -9.38 -13.91
N HIS A 72 -8.01 -8.09 -13.70
CA HIS A 72 -9.31 -7.68 -13.16
C HIS A 72 -9.68 -8.41 -11.87
N GLN A 73 -8.73 -8.52 -10.95
CA GLN A 73 -8.88 -9.26 -9.69
C GLN A 73 -9.43 -8.39 -8.55
N GLU A 74 -9.82 -7.14 -8.85
CA GLU A 74 -10.55 -6.26 -7.93
C GLU A 74 -11.71 -5.60 -8.67
N PRO A 75 -12.67 -6.38 -9.20
CA PRO A 75 -13.76 -5.82 -10.03
C PRO A 75 -14.85 -5.15 -9.21
N GLY A 76 -14.91 -5.37 -7.90
CA GLY A 76 -15.98 -4.86 -7.05
C GLY A 76 -15.90 -3.36 -6.81
N GLU A 77 -17.02 -2.78 -6.39
CA GLU A 77 -17.09 -1.39 -5.96
C GLU A 77 -16.67 -1.25 -4.49
N ALA A 78 -16.60 -0.02 -3.99
CA ALA A 78 -16.07 0.28 -2.65
C ALA A 78 -16.76 -0.52 -1.55
N ASP A 79 -18.09 -0.67 -1.60
CA ASP A 79 -18.83 -1.40 -0.59
C ASP A 79 -18.50 -2.90 -0.60
N GLU A 80 -18.33 -3.47 -1.80
CA GLU A 80 -17.96 -4.88 -1.95
C GLU A 80 -16.54 -5.13 -1.43
N ILE A 81 -15.62 -4.23 -1.73
CA ILE A 81 -14.24 -4.31 -1.23
C ILE A 81 -14.24 -4.22 0.29
N ARG A 82 -14.97 -3.26 0.86
CA ARG A 82 -15.06 -3.09 2.31
C ARG A 82 -15.61 -4.35 2.98
N ASN A 83 -16.69 -4.90 2.45
CA ASN A 83 -17.31 -6.10 2.99
C ASN A 83 -16.38 -7.30 2.88
N PHE A 84 -15.69 -7.46 1.77
CA PHE A 84 -14.71 -8.54 1.59
C PHE A 84 -13.61 -8.46 2.63
N CYS A 85 -12.99 -7.29 2.80
CA CYS A 85 -11.90 -7.10 3.75
C CYS A 85 -12.37 -7.35 5.19
N SER A 86 -13.55 -6.82 5.55
CA SER A 86 -14.08 -6.96 6.91
C SER A 86 -14.50 -8.39 7.22
N LEU A 87 -15.26 -9.04 6.32
CA LEU A 87 -15.89 -10.33 6.59
C LEU A 87 -14.94 -11.51 6.36
N THR A 88 -14.02 -11.39 5.42
CA THR A 88 -13.13 -12.51 5.05
C THR A 88 -11.82 -12.49 5.81
N TYR A 89 -11.21 -11.30 5.97
CA TYR A 89 -9.87 -11.16 6.58
C TYR A 89 -9.83 -10.27 7.82
N ASP A 90 -10.97 -9.71 8.22
CA ASP A 90 -11.07 -8.83 9.39
C ASP A 90 -10.02 -7.69 9.33
N VAL A 91 -9.91 -7.06 8.17
CA VAL A 91 -8.93 -5.99 7.92
C VAL A 91 -9.34 -4.74 8.70
N THR A 92 -8.40 -4.21 9.50
CA THR A 92 -8.62 -2.98 10.29
C THR A 92 -7.63 -1.87 9.93
N PHE A 93 -6.61 -2.15 9.12
CA PHE A 93 -5.71 -1.08 8.66
C PHE A 93 -6.41 -0.18 7.62
N PRO A 94 -5.93 1.08 7.44
CA PRO A 94 -6.57 2.00 6.49
C PRO A 94 -6.61 1.46 5.06
N MET A 95 -7.80 1.52 4.46
CA MET A 95 -8.04 1.13 3.07
C MET A 95 -8.50 2.34 2.27
N PHE A 96 -8.07 2.41 1.02
CA PHE A 96 -8.40 3.49 0.10
C PHE A 96 -9.36 3.03 -0.98
N ALA A 97 -9.93 3.98 -1.71
CA ALA A 97 -10.72 3.68 -2.91
C ALA A 97 -9.80 3.11 -3.99
N LYS A 98 -10.40 2.39 -4.93
CA LYS A 98 -9.66 1.76 -6.04
C LYS A 98 -8.87 2.81 -6.83
N VAL A 99 -7.62 2.50 -7.14
CA VAL A 99 -6.74 3.37 -7.93
C VAL A 99 -6.08 2.59 -9.06
N GLU A 100 -5.55 3.31 -10.03
CA GLU A 100 -4.61 2.75 -10.99
C GLU A 100 -3.19 3.01 -10.49
N VAL A 101 -2.28 2.06 -10.72
CA VAL A 101 -0.88 2.15 -10.29
C VAL A 101 0.09 2.24 -11.45
N ASN A 102 -0.35 1.93 -12.67
CA ASN A 102 0.41 2.00 -13.92
C ASN A 102 -0.31 2.84 -14.96
N GLY A 103 0.47 3.36 -15.91
CA GLY A 103 -0.06 4.10 -17.05
C GLY A 103 -0.34 5.56 -16.73
N ALA A 104 -0.95 6.26 -17.70
CA ALA A 104 -1.20 7.69 -17.58
C ALA A 104 -2.17 8.04 -16.45
N GLY A 105 -3.10 7.14 -16.14
CA GLY A 105 -4.09 7.33 -15.08
C GLY A 105 -3.61 6.92 -13.68
N ALA A 106 -2.35 6.52 -13.53
CA ALA A 106 -1.84 6.10 -12.23
C ALA A 106 -1.93 7.23 -11.20
N HIS A 107 -2.30 6.87 -9.98
CA HIS A 107 -2.37 7.82 -8.88
C HIS A 107 -0.99 8.48 -8.65
N PRO A 108 -0.94 9.80 -8.38
CA PRO A 108 0.35 10.50 -8.21
C PRO A 108 1.28 9.88 -7.18
N LEU A 109 0.76 9.37 -6.06
CA LEU A 109 1.56 8.66 -5.06
C LEU A 109 2.29 7.47 -5.69
N TRP A 110 1.57 6.67 -6.49
CA TRP A 110 2.14 5.48 -7.11
C TRP A 110 3.16 5.83 -8.21
N LYS A 111 2.93 6.92 -8.96
CA LYS A 111 3.94 7.42 -9.90
C LYS A 111 5.23 7.79 -9.17
N TRP A 112 5.10 8.48 -8.06
CA TRP A 112 6.24 8.91 -7.26
C TRP A 112 6.98 7.72 -6.65
N LEU A 113 6.26 6.76 -6.06
CA LEU A 113 6.87 5.56 -5.48
C LEU A 113 7.68 4.78 -6.52
N LYS A 114 7.13 4.62 -7.73
CA LYS A 114 7.82 3.90 -8.81
C LYS A 114 9.08 4.64 -9.27
N ALA A 115 9.02 5.96 -9.31
CA ALA A 115 10.18 6.78 -9.69
C ALA A 115 11.29 6.70 -8.64
N GLU A 116 10.92 6.70 -7.35
CA GLU A 116 11.89 6.63 -6.26
C GLU A 116 12.50 5.25 -6.08
N LYS A 117 11.68 4.20 -6.22
CA LYS A 117 12.11 2.81 -6.08
C LYS A 117 11.60 1.98 -7.25
N GLY A 118 12.39 1.90 -8.31
CA GLY A 118 12.09 1.06 -9.46
C GLY A 118 12.19 -0.42 -9.14
N GLY A 119 11.61 -1.22 -10.02
CA GLY A 119 11.67 -2.68 -9.91
C GLY A 119 12.99 -3.25 -10.44
N LEU A 120 13.00 -4.57 -10.54
CA LEU A 120 14.16 -5.31 -11.05
C LEU A 120 14.54 -4.84 -12.45
N LEU A 121 15.84 -4.70 -12.72
CA LEU A 121 16.41 -4.30 -14.02
C LEU A 121 15.94 -2.91 -14.48
N GLY A 122 15.61 -2.02 -13.54
CA GLY A 122 15.17 -0.67 -13.87
C GLY A 122 13.76 -0.59 -14.43
N ILE A 123 12.97 -1.65 -14.32
CA ILE A 123 11.57 -1.65 -14.71
C ILE A 123 10.74 -1.07 -13.57
N ASP A 124 10.17 0.13 -13.78
CA ASP A 124 9.43 0.83 -12.74
C ASP A 124 8.01 0.31 -12.56
N ALA A 125 7.37 -0.21 -13.60
CA ALA A 125 5.97 -0.63 -13.58
C ALA A 125 5.71 -1.63 -12.44
N ILE A 126 4.55 -1.50 -11.81
CA ILE A 126 4.03 -2.49 -10.88
C ILE A 126 3.61 -3.70 -11.71
N LYS A 127 4.11 -4.87 -11.35
CA LYS A 127 3.91 -6.08 -12.18
C LYS A 127 2.70 -6.91 -11.79
N TRP A 128 2.25 -6.80 -10.52
CA TRP A 128 1.10 -7.57 -10.06
C TRP A 128 0.57 -7.01 -8.75
N ASN A 129 -0.56 -7.56 -8.29
CA ASN A 129 -1.14 -7.23 -6.99
C ASN A 129 -0.20 -7.61 -5.84
N PHE A 130 -0.35 -6.94 -4.70
CA PHE A 130 0.44 -7.15 -3.49
C PHE A 130 1.93 -6.84 -3.63
N THR A 131 2.26 -5.89 -4.51
CA THR A 131 3.54 -5.20 -4.48
C THR A 131 3.55 -4.23 -3.30
N LYS A 132 4.65 -4.16 -2.56
CA LYS A 132 4.74 -3.35 -1.34
C LYS A 132 5.87 -2.35 -1.44
N PHE A 133 5.66 -1.17 -0.83
CA PHE A 133 6.70 -0.17 -0.64
C PHE A 133 6.79 0.15 0.84
N LEU A 134 7.99 0.06 1.42
CA LEU A 134 8.25 0.47 2.79
C LEU A 134 8.77 1.90 2.79
N VAL A 135 8.11 2.77 3.55
CA VAL A 135 8.44 4.20 3.65
C VAL A 135 8.88 4.49 5.07
N GLY A 136 10.04 5.13 5.21
CA GLY A 136 10.59 5.48 6.52
C GLY A 136 9.85 6.62 7.22
N ARG A 137 10.24 6.90 8.46
CA ARG A 137 9.61 7.95 9.27
C ARG A 137 9.78 9.35 8.66
N ASP A 138 10.78 9.54 7.81
CA ASP A 138 10.99 10.78 7.07
C ASP A 138 10.13 10.90 5.82
N GLY A 139 9.31 9.89 5.54
CA GLY A 139 8.43 9.88 4.38
C GLY A 139 9.08 9.44 3.09
N LYS A 140 10.32 8.98 3.13
CA LYS A 140 11.04 8.54 1.93
C LYS A 140 11.00 7.04 1.77
N PRO A 141 10.77 6.53 0.54
CA PRO A 141 10.74 5.08 0.30
C PRO A 141 12.10 4.46 0.60
N LEU A 142 12.10 3.37 1.36
CA LEU A 142 13.29 2.63 1.74
C LEU A 142 13.51 1.43 0.83
N LYS A 143 12.43 0.71 0.48
CA LYS A 143 12.53 -0.54 -0.26
C LYS A 143 11.20 -0.88 -0.93
N ARG A 144 11.31 -1.58 -2.06
CA ARG A 144 10.18 -2.16 -2.79
C ARG A 144 10.24 -3.68 -2.69
N TYR A 145 9.10 -4.31 -2.50
CA TYR A 145 8.97 -5.77 -2.37
C TYR A 145 8.06 -6.33 -3.46
N ALA A 146 8.44 -7.49 -3.97
CA ALA A 146 7.65 -8.19 -4.98
C ALA A 146 6.38 -8.82 -4.37
N PRO A 147 5.37 -9.16 -5.19
CA PRO A 147 4.19 -9.87 -4.70
C PRO A 147 4.53 -11.15 -3.94
N THR A 148 5.57 -11.87 -4.34
CA THR A 148 6.00 -13.11 -3.70
C THR A 148 6.66 -12.92 -2.33
N ASP A 149 7.03 -11.69 -1.99
CA ASP A 149 7.58 -11.39 -0.66
C ASP A 149 6.42 -11.32 0.34
N LYS A 150 6.30 -12.33 1.17
CA LYS A 150 5.20 -12.43 2.14
C LYS A 150 5.33 -11.35 3.22
N PRO A 151 4.21 -10.86 3.79
CA PRO A 151 4.27 -9.85 4.84
C PRO A 151 5.18 -10.24 6.01
N GLU A 152 5.21 -11.51 6.41
CA GLU A 152 6.04 -12.00 7.50
C GLU A 152 7.53 -11.81 7.22
N SER A 153 7.93 -11.81 5.94
CA SER A 153 9.34 -11.66 5.57
C SER A 153 9.83 -10.21 5.68
N LEU A 154 8.91 -9.26 5.87
CA LEU A 154 9.25 -7.84 5.95
C LEU A 154 9.54 -7.38 7.40
N VAL A 155 9.33 -8.23 8.39
CA VAL A 155 9.41 -7.87 9.81
C VAL A 155 10.74 -7.22 10.17
N ARG A 156 11.85 -7.80 9.72
CA ARG A 156 13.19 -7.27 10.04
C ARG A 156 13.37 -5.84 9.53
N ASP A 157 12.96 -5.58 8.29
CA ASP A 157 13.08 -4.26 7.69
C ASP A 157 12.14 -3.26 8.36
N ILE A 158 10.95 -3.70 8.73
CA ILE A 158 9.99 -2.86 9.46
C ILE A 158 10.56 -2.48 10.83
N GLU A 159 11.09 -3.42 11.57
CA GLU A 159 11.68 -3.16 12.88
C GLU A 159 12.86 -2.19 12.78
N ALA A 160 13.70 -2.34 11.75
CA ALA A 160 14.80 -1.41 11.52
C ALA A 160 14.30 0.00 11.21
N ALA A 161 13.23 0.14 10.44
CA ALA A 161 12.65 1.44 10.10
C ALA A 161 11.98 2.11 11.30
N LEU A 162 11.45 1.33 12.24
CA LEU A 162 10.79 1.82 13.45
C LEU A 162 11.78 2.23 14.55
N ALA A 163 13.00 1.72 14.48
CA ALA A 163 14.03 1.96 15.49
C ALA A 163 14.44 3.44 15.61
#